data_53f59fcffc4820ab8c4abc2ee5a6f5dd
#
_entry.id   53f59fcffc4820ab8c4abc2ee5a6f5dd
#
_cell.length_a   1.000
_cell.length_b   1.000
_cell.length_c   1.000
_cell.angle_alpha   90.00
_cell.angle_beta   90.00
_cell.angle_gamma   90.00
#
_symmetry.space_group_name_H-M   'P 1'
#
loop_
_entity.id
_entity.type
_entity.pdbx_description
1 polymer ?
#
loop_
_entity_poly.entity_id
_entity_poly.type
_entity_poly.pdbx_seq_one_letter_code
_entity_poly.pdbx_strand_id
1 'polypeptide(L)'
;MKKLLTLLFAVTCVYGCSQTQNPTDESKTARIPMVMVDGELYLDTGYDSTIEGRCGVMDGEITSTVDGTERPIKDNQSNFGKDIGYQYGTTEGTIEIYQNEKWRIFATEDVREQIQSEHKNDIIQTE
;
A
#
# COMPACT_ATOMS: atom_id res chain seq x y z
N MET A 1 -44.23 42.96 57.28
CA MET A 1 -42.89 43.42 56.98
C MET A 1 -41.97 42.23 56.69
N LYS A 2 -42.06 41.66 55.62
CA LYS A 2 -41.05 40.63 55.23
C LYS A 2 -40.79 40.74 53.77
N LYS A 3 -39.61 41.18 53.46
CA LYS A 3 -39.12 41.32 52.12
C LYS A 3 -38.72 39.96 51.65
N LEU A 4 -39.45 39.45 50.72
CA LEU A 4 -39.10 38.21 50.04
C LEU A 4 -38.05 38.55 48.93
N LEU A 5 -36.84 38.15 49.20
CA LEU A 5 -35.75 38.30 48.24
C LEU A 5 -35.81 37.10 47.30
N THR A 6 -36.36 37.34 46.14
CA THR A 6 -36.39 36.33 45.08
C THR A 6 -35.01 36.26 44.46
N LEU A 7 -34.27 35.23 44.77
CA LEU A 7 -32.98 34.93 44.16
C LEU A 7 -33.25 34.29 42.82
N LEU A 8 -33.04 35.06 41.77
CA LEU A 8 -33.13 34.58 40.41
C LEU A 8 -31.86 33.82 40.06
N PHE A 9 -31.94 32.50 40.08
CA PHE A 9 -30.86 31.65 39.63
C PHE A 9 -30.86 31.63 38.12
N ALA A 10 -29.94 32.37 37.51
CA ALA A 10 -29.68 32.27 36.09
C ALA A 10 -28.90 30.97 35.84
N VAL A 11 -29.61 29.97 35.37
CA VAL A 11 -29.00 28.75 34.84
C VAL A 11 -28.43 29.08 33.47
N THR A 12 -27.15 29.34 33.41
CA THR A 12 -26.43 29.38 32.15
C THR A 12 -26.27 27.98 31.64
N CYS A 13 -27.11 27.56 30.70
CA CYS A 13 -26.90 26.37 29.92
C CYS A 13 -25.65 26.57 29.08
N VAL A 14 -24.55 26.02 29.52
CA VAL A 14 -23.39 25.81 28.68
C VAL A 14 -23.77 24.77 27.64
N TYR A 15 -24.19 25.20 26.49
CA TYR A 15 -24.26 24.34 25.32
C TYR A 15 -22.84 23.92 24.99
N GLY A 16 -22.42 22.80 25.56
CA GLY A 16 -21.28 22.10 25.02
C GLY A 16 -21.60 21.70 23.59
N CYS A 17 -21.01 22.39 22.63
CA CYS A 17 -20.92 21.87 21.30
C CYS A 17 -20.14 20.57 21.38
N SER A 18 -20.84 19.47 21.49
CA SER A 18 -20.30 18.18 21.04
C SER A 18 -20.08 18.35 19.54
N GLN A 19 -18.89 18.73 19.18
CA GLN A 19 -18.44 18.44 17.83
C GLN A 19 -18.37 16.92 17.75
N THR A 20 -19.43 16.35 17.25
CA THR A 20 -19.35 15.03 16.67
C THR A 20 -18.39 15.20 15.50
N GLN A 21 -17.13 14.98 15.75
CA GLN A 21 -16.21 14.67 14.65
C GLN A 21 -16.78 13.40 14.06
N ASN A 22 -17.52 13.55 12.98
CA ASN A 22 -17.67 12.44 12.08
C ASN A 22 -16.25 11.93 11.85
N PRO A 23 -15.98 10.63 12.08
CA PRO A 23 -14.77 10.07 11.53
C PRO A 23 -14.86 10.44 10.07
N THR A 24 -14.01 11.36 9.65
CA THR A 24 -13.76 11.62 8.26
C THR A 24 -13.46 10.23 7.74
N ASP A 25 -14.34 9.74 6.90
CA ASP A 25 -14.06 8.59 6.09
C ASP A 25 -12.77 8.99 5.37
N GLU A 26 -11.63 8.68 6.00
CA GLU A 26 -10.38 8.68 5.28
C GLU A 26 -10.65 7.68 4.19
N SER A 27 -11.01 8.18 3.02
CA SER A 27 -11.17 7.35 1.85
C SER A 27 -9.86 6.60 1.74
N LYS A 28 -9.89 5.35 2.18
CA LYS A 28 -8.71 4.47 2.15
C LYS A 28 -8.33 4.36 0.69
N THR A 29 -7.40 5.19 0.28
CA THR A 29 -6.91 5.20 -1.10
C THR A 29 -6.17 3.91 -1.33
N ALA A 30 -6.52 3.19 -2.38
CA ALA A 30 -5.81 2.00 -2.79
C ALA A 30 -4.32 2.32 -2.96
N ARG A 31 -3.48 1.51 -2.36
CA ARG A 31 -2.03 1.59 -2.50
C ARG A 31 -1.60 0.85 -3.76
N ILE A 32 -0.41 1.18 -4.23
CA ILE A 32 0.21 0.36 -5.27
C ILE A 32 0.36 -1.08 -4.77
N PRO A 33 0.31 -2.07 -5.66
CA PRO A 33 0.56 -3.46 -5.28
C PRO A 33 1.94 -3.61 -4.64
N MET A 34 1.97 -4.30 -3.50
CA MET A 34 3.20 -4.55 -2.76
C MET A 34 3.15 -5.87 -2.01
N VAL A 35 4.32 -6.43 -1.78
CA VAL A 35 4.49 -7.69 -1.05
C VAL A 35 5.72 -7.62 -0.14
N MET A 36 5.62 -8.23 1.02
CA MET A 36 6.74 -8.40 1.94
C MET A 36 7.38 -9.77 1.71
N VAL A 37 8.67 -9.80 1.48
CA VAL A 37 9.47 -11.03 1.32
C VAL A 37 10.80 -10.86 2.07
N ASP A 38 11.13 -11.81 2.92
CA ASP A 38 12.36 -11.83 3.72
C ASP A 38 12.64 -10.50 4.47
N GLY A 39 11.58 -9.90 5.01
CA GLY A 39 11.66 -8.65 5.77
C GLY A 39 11.77 -7.39 4.92
N GLU A 40 11.78 -7.50 3.59
CA GLU A 40 11.83 -6.37 2.67
C GLU A 40 10.50 -6.18 1.93
N LEU A 41 10.16 -4.94 1.67
CA LEU A 41 8.95 -4.58 0.94
C LEU A 41 9.29 -4.34 -0.53
N TYR A 42 8.64 -5.13 -1.38
CA TYR A 42 8.72 -5.00 -2.84
C TYR A 42 7.45 -4.36 -3.38
N LEU A 43 7.62 -3.36 -4.22
CA LEU A 43 6.54 -2.57 -4.81
C LEU A 43 6.45 -2.79 -6.31
N ASP A 44 5.25 -2.82 -6.86
CA ASP A 44 5.03 -2.92 -8.30
C ASP A 44 5.76 -1.78 -9.03
N THR A 45 6.61 -2.12 -9.98
CA THR A 45 7.34 -1.14 -10.80
C THR A 45 6.49 -0.57 -11.94
N GLY A 46 5.41 -1.25 -12.31
CA GLY A 46 4.62 -0.94 -13.49
C GLY A 46 5.11 -1.62 -14.76
N TYR A 47 6.21 -2.39 -14.72
CA TYR A 47 6.83 -3.00 -15.88
C TYR A 47 6.77 -4.53 -15.84
N ASP A 48 6.61 -5.12 -17.01
CA ASP A 48 6.66 -6.56 -17.20
C ASP A 48 8.08 -7.01 -17.53
N SER A 49 8.44 -8.19 -17.08
CA SER A 49 9.72 -8.80 -17.41
C SER A 49 9.75 -9.28 -18.85
N THR A 50 10.88 -9.06 -19.48
CA THR A 50 11.15 -9.54 -20.84
C THR A 50 11.93 -10.86 -20.87
N ILE A 51 12.19 -11.46 -19.72
CA ILE A 51 12.94 -12.72 -19.61
C ILE A 51 12.09 -13.86 -20.17
N GLU A 52 12.62 -14.51 -21.19
CA GLU A 52 12.05 -15.72 -21.79
C GLU A 52 12.75 -16.98 -21.27
N GLY A 53 12.10 -18.13 -21.43
CA GLY A 53 12.72 -19.42 -21.12
C GLY A 53 12.93 -19.69 -19.64
N ARG A 54 12.00 -19.24 -18.79
CA ARG A 54 12.05 -19.45 -17.33
C ARG A 54 11.90 -20.93 -16.98
N CYS A 55 12.60 -21.36 -15.94
CA CYS A 55 12.28 -22.62 -15.30
C CYS A 55 10.97 -22.45 -14.50
N GLY A 56 10.13 -23.50 -14.49
CA GLY A 56 8.83 -23.46 -13.83
C GLY A 56 8.89 -23.55 -12.30
N VAL A 57 10.06 -23.46 -11.68
CA VAL A 57 10.23 -23.55 -10.22
C VAL A 57 10.10 -22.16 -9.62
N MET A 58 9.17 -22.01 -8.68
CA MET A 58 9.03 -20.78 -7.90
C MET A 58 10.01 -20.78 -6.73
N ASP A 59 10.58 -19.62 -6.42
CA ASP A 59 11.46 -19.42 -5.28
C ASP A 59 10.67 -19.27 -3.98
N GLY A 60 9.44 -18.81 -4.08
CA GLY A 60 8.52 -18.72 -2.96
C GLY A 60 7.08 -18.49 -3.40
N GLU A 61 6.20 -18.38 -2.41
CA GLU A 61 4.76 -18.18 -2.62
C GLU A 61 4.22 -17.15 -1.65
N ILE A 62 3.36 -16.28 -2.16
CA ILE A 62 2.59 -15.32 -1.35
C ILE A 62 1.45 -16.09 -0.70
N THR A 63 1.47 -16.21 0.63
CA THR A 63 0.57 -17.09 1.39
C THR A 63 -0.56 -16.36 2.11
N SER A 64 -0.46 -15.04 2.24
CA SER A 64 -1.48 -14.22 2.87
C SER A 64 -1.64 -12.86 2.19
N THR A 65 -2.75 -12.21 2.46
CA THR A 65 -3.05 -10.90 1.89
C THR A 65 -3.73 -10.00 2.92
N VAL A 66 -3.51 -8.71 2.79
CA VAL A 66 -4.25 -7.64 3.48
C VAL A 66 -5.09 -6.87 2.47
N ASP A 67 -5.92 -5.96 2.93
CA ASP A 67 -6.68 -5.08 2.05
C ASP A 67 -5.78 -4.23 1.14
N GLY A 68 -6.26 -3.91 -0.06
CA GLY A 68 -5.51 -3.12 -1.06
C GLY A 68 -5.13 -1.71 -0.58
N THR A 69 -5.70 -1.25 0.51
CA THR A 69 -5.40 0.04 1.16
C THR A 69 -4.35 -0.10 2.27
N GLU A 70 -3.97 -1.31 2.63
CA GLU A 70 -3.06 -1.61 3.72
C GLU A 70 -1.66 -1.98 3.21
N ARG A 71 -0.68 -1.81 4.08
CA ARG A 71 0.69 -2.24 3.83
C ARG A 71 0.90 -3.64 4.41
N PRO A 72 1.46 -4.59 3.65
CA PRO A 72 1.89 -5.88 4.19
C PRO A 72 2.93 -5.69 5.30
N ILE A 73 2.84 -6.52 6.34
CA ILE A 73 3.74 -6.46 7.50
C ILE A 73 4.37 -7.80 7.85
N LYS A 74 3.99 -8.86 7.14
CA LYS A 74 4.51 -10.21 7.35
C LYS A 74 5.15 -10.72 6.07
N ASP A 75 6.15 -11.58 6.21
CA ASP A 75 6.74 -12.27 5.07
C ASP A 75 5.69 -13.06 4.29
N ASN A 76 5.84 -13.04 2.98
CA ASN A 76 4.90 -13.67 2.03
C ASN A 76 3.46 -13.16 2.14
N GLN A 77 3.30 -11.91 2.53
CA GLN A 77 2.03 -11.20 2.58
C GLN A 77 2.00 -10.08 1.54
N SER A 78 0.92 -9.97 0.80
CA SER A 78 0.69 -8.89 -0.16
C SER A 78 -0.56 -8.07 0.19
N ASN A 79 -0.80 -7.00 -0.58
CA ASN A 79 -2.06 -6.26 -0.56
C ASN A 79 -2.88 -6.45 -1.85
N PHE A 80 -2.56 -7.45 -2.66
CA PHE A 80 -3.21 -7.70 -3.96
C PHE A 80 -3.64 -9.15 -4.20
N GLY A 81 -3.39 -10.04 -3.27
CA GLY A 81 -3.81 -11.44 -3.36
C GLY A 81 -2.83 -12.42 -2.72
N LYS A 82 -3.18 -13.67 -2.72
CA LYS A 82 -2.40 -14.79 -2.17
C LYS A 82 -2.45 -15.99 -3.12
N ASP A 83 -1.73 -17.04 -2.75
CA ASP A 83 -1.58 -18.26 -3.54
C ASP A 83 -0.93 -17.99 -4.91
N ILE A 84 0.04 -17.09 -4.91
CA ILE A 84 0.75 -16.61 -6.09
C ILE A 84 2.25 -16.87 -5.90
N GLY A 85 2.86 -17.59 -6.85
CA GLY A 85 4.29 -17.83 -6.84
C GLY A 85 5.11 -16.64 -7.29
N TYR A 86 6.33 -16.53 -6.80
CA TYR A 86 7.31 -15.56 -7.26
C TYR A 86 8.68 -16.20 -7.51
N GLN A 87 9.47 -15.52 -8.33
CA GLN A 87 10.89 -15.82 -8.55
C GLN A 87 11.71 -14.58 -8.20
N TYR A 88 12.93 -14.78 -7.67
CA TYR A 88 13.86 -13.66 -7.55
C TYR A 88 14.25 -13.15 -8.93
N GLY A 89 14.30 -11.83 -9.08
CA GLY A 89 14.75 -11.20 -10.32
C GLY A 89 16.25 -11.34 -10.55
N THR A 90 16.69 -11.03 -11.76
CA THR A 90 18.12 -11.02 -12.11
C THR A 90 18.88 -9.82 -11.52
N THR A 91 18.15 -8.78 -11.14
CA THR A 91 18.70 -7.60 -10.47
C THR A 91 18.44 -7.74 -8.97
N GLU A 92 19.45 -7.47 -8.17
CA GLU A 92 19.30 -7.44 -6.71
C GLU A 92 18.20 -6.44 -6.31
N GLY A 93 17.39 -6.79 -5.32
CA GLY A 93 16.25 -5.98 -4.89
C GLY A 93 15.03 -6.07 -5.80
N THR A 94 14.96 -7.09 -6.67
CA THR A 94 13.79 -7.37 -7.50
C THR A 94 13.27 -8.78 -7.29
N ILE A 95 11.95 -8.91 -7.40
CA ILE A 95 11.24 -10.18 -7.56
C ILE A 95 10.28 -10.08 -8.73
N GLU A 96 9.94 -11.20 -9.30
CA GLU A 96 9.03 -11.27 -10.42
C GLU A 96 7.85 -12.18 -10.08
N ILE A 97 6.65 -11.67 -10.28
CA ILE A 97 5.40 -12.30 -9.90
C ILE A 97 4.57 -12.58 -11.15
N TYR A 98 4.13 -13.84 -11.30
CA TYR A 98 3.30 -14.22 -12.42
C TYR A 98 1.84 -13.86 -12.17
N GLN A 99 1.33 -12.89 -12.91
CA GLN A 99 -0.04 -12.40 -12.83
C GLN A 99 -0.57 -12.07 -14.23
N ASN A 100 -1.83 -12.38 -14.48
CA ASN A 100 -2.50 -12.03 -15.74
C ASN A 100 -1.69 -12.47 -16.98
N GLU A 101 -1.14 -13.69 -16.94
CA GLU A 101 -0.33 -14.27 -18.03
C GLU A 101 1.01 -13.55 -18.31
N LYS A 102 1.47 -12.73 -17.36
CA LYS A 102 2.71 -11.97 -17.46
C LYS A 102 3.53 -12.04 -16.18
N TRP A 103 4.82 -11.88 -16.33
CA TRP A 103 5.74 -11.71 -15.22
C TRP A 103 5.93 -10.23 -14.90
N ARG A 104 5.36 -9.81 -13.79
CA ARG A 104 5.42 -8.44 -13.31
C ARG A 104 6.64 -8.23 -12.42
N ILE A 105 7.40 -7.16 -12.65
CA ILE A 105 8.56 -6.81 -11.84
C ILE A 105 8.11 -6.01 -10.62
N PHE A 106 8.49 -6.51 -9.45
CA PHE A 106 8.39 -5.81 -8.17
C PHE A 106 9.80 -5.52 -7.66
N ALA A 107 10.02 -4.38 -7.04
CA ALA A 107 11.32 -3.97 -6.56
C ALA A 107 11.23 -3.28 -5.20
N THR A 108 12.33 -3.30 -4.46
CA THR A 108 12.50 -2.43 -3.31
C THR A 108 12.38 -0.97 -3.73
N GLU A 109 12.07 -0.07 -2.80
CA GLU A 109 11.71 1.31 -3.14
C GLU A 109 12.81 2.04 -3.92
N ASP A 110 14.06 1.90 -3.50
CA ASP A 110 15.24 2.48 -4.16
C ASP A 110 15.47 1.90 -5.57
N VAL A 111 15.38 0.59 -5.72
CA VAL A 111 15.53 -0.06 -7.03
C VAL A 111 14.35 0.28 -7.96
N ARG A 112 13.15 0.38 -7.41
CA ARG A 112 11.97 0.79 -8.15
C ARG A 112 12.12 2.21 -8.74
N GLU A 113 12.59 3.16 -7.94
CA GLU A 113 12.85 4.52 -8.41
C GLU A 113 13.90 4.55 -9.52
N GLN A 114 14.95 3.75 -9.39
CA GLN A 114 15.96 3.60 -10.43
C GLN A 114 15.36 3.07 -11.74
N ILE A 115 14.63 1.96 -11.69
CA ILE A 115 13.97 1.36 -12.87
C ILE A 115 13.04 2.37 -13.54
N GLN A 116 12.25 3.11 -12.77
CA GLN A 116 11.33 4.10 -13.32
C GLN A 116 12.05 5.29 -13.95
N SER A 117 13.19 5.72 -13.41
CA SER A 117 13.99 6.80 -13.97
C SER A 117 14.67 6.40 -15.28
N GLU A 118 15.16 5.16 -15.37
CA GLU A 118 15.78 4.61 -16.59
C GLU A 118 14.77 4.56 -17.75
N HIS A 119 13.59 3.99 -17.51
CA HIS A 119 12.53 3.93 -18.53
C HIS A 119 12.05 5.30 -18.98
N LYS A 120 12.00 6.27 -18.07
CA LYS A 120 11.63 7.65 -18.43
C LYS A 120 12.67 8.30 -19.36
N ASN A 121 13.94 8.02 -19.13
CA ASN A 121 15.02 8.56 -19.97
C ASN A 121 15.03 7.93 -21.37
N ASP A 122 14.71 6.66 -21.48
CA ASP A 122 14.61 5.96 -22.77
C ASP A 122 13.52 6.55 -23.66
N ILE A 123 12.39 6.93 -23.08
CA ILE A 123 11.29 7.57 -23.83
C ILE A 123 11.70 8.96 -24.34
N ILE A 124 12.46 9.73 -23.58
CA ILE A 124 12.89 11.08 -23.97
C ILE A 124 13.93 11.05 -25.10
N GLN A 125 14.72 9.98 -25.22
CA GLN A 125 15.74 9.85 -26.27
C GLN A 125 15.19 9.35 -27.61
N THR A 126 13.93 8.92 -27.66
CA THR A 126 13.30 8.36 -28.85
C THR A 126 12.47 9.41 -29.64
N GLU A 127 12.43 10.66 -29.19
CA GLU A 127 11.76 11.76 -29.91
C GLU A 127 12.73 12.59 -30.76
#